data_636d36e38501d6ec57b92d0558077bdd
#
_entry.id   636d36e38501d6ec57b92d0558077bdd
#
_cell.length_a   1.000
_cell.length_b   1.000
_cell.length_c   1.000
_cell.angle_alpha   90.00
_cell.angle_beta   90.00
_cell.angle_gamma   90.00
#
_symmetry.space_group_name_H-M   'P 1'
#
loop_
_entity.id
_entity.type
_entity.pdbx_description
1 polymer ?
#
loop_
_entity_poly.entity_id
_entity_poly.type
_entity_poly.pdbx_seq_one_letter_code
_entity_poly.pdbx_strand_id
1 'polypeptide(L)'
;MSATIAKRKRARKACISCHQRKRKCDAVYPCGMCTTYGYNCSYTDDKIIGTMGGGVLITPPAKRVSLDSDSRMTSRATIGHSPSSQSHTARDRREGDGLSTKSPTVVAGASLGIFDEQKFRYSGASAAMAFPHILGLALGSDSPPKTRSFAYNFGIRPEEPSNAHCFLGNLISEEDLGLFSGAFFSVLGPIGDVMDSRIYARRCRDYYQNPESNAVAFAAVAAGVAALGSFLSPNRHPRESDLVQYAKAILDDPASMRLHGIDHIIAWGMRVLYLRATTRPSNAWIASCTQMHLCEAMGLHEEENIKTIASIPSAAVLGHDADRLRRIFWISWAGHNMLSYEYDRSPVGFRGVTCQPIISIPGSIADQFVQLIQIIPSPDSPFQLDLKYPTPSQDLMKRLSVLDELHFTHPFLLVTKADIVFCFYRRLYQLKVRIPEDTVKLVIDSGNAAVEAAEQQAIQGQLFWNVIGSVFQYTCILLAIDTPAASAHLGTAFKGLENLVKAADTRLTREALSMARHLLGLNMTKKRNELAHLEAVEAGYTFFQAPPISEVNTSVPDIDWELDWDQFFIEPYLSMLGHDVQL
;
A
#
# COMPACT_ATOMS: atom_id res chain seq x y z
N MET A 1 -9.09 42.65 42.57
CA MET A 1 -7.75 42.06 42.62
C MET A 1 -7.38 41.71 41.18
N SER A 2 -6.49 42.52 40.58
CA SER A 2 -6.07 42.36 39.17
C SER A 2 -5.01 41.29 39.06
N ALA A 3 -5.27 40.25 38.28
CA ALA A 3 -4.30 39.24 37.95
C ALA A 3 -3.42 39.74 36.79
N THR A 4 -2.15 39.96 37.10
CA THR A 4 -1.11 40.36 36.15
C THR A 4 -0.75 39.18 35.26
N ILE A 5 -1.00 39.29 33.98
CA ILE A 5 -0.61 38.33 32.95
C ILE A 5 0.90 38.41 32.76
N ALA A 6 1.63 37.38 33.15
CA ALA A 6 3.08 37.25 32.97
C ALA A 6 3.42 37.14 31.48
N LYS A 7 4.19 38.12 30.96
CA LYS A 7 4.75 38.09 29.59
C LYS A 7 5.70 36.90 29.41
N ARG A 8 5.37 35.99 28.52
CA ARG A 8 6.18 34.82 28.13
C ARG A 8 7.52 35.27 27.52
N LYS A 9 8.63 34.93 28.16
CA LYS A 9 9.98 35.12 27.62
C LYS A 9 10.23 34.15 26.45
N ARG A 10 10.55 34.67 25.27
CA ARG A 10 11.01 33.84 24.14
C ARG A 10 12.45 33.38 24.42
N ALA A 11 12.72 32.07 24.29
CA ALA A 11 14.04 31.50 24.34
C ALA A 11 14.90 32.07 23.19
N ARG A 12 16.12 32.58 23.51
CA ARG A 12 17.02 33.17 22.50
C ARG A 12 17.73 32.15 21.63
N LYS A 13 17.90 30.90 22.09
CA LYS A 13 18.45 29.76 21.33
C LYS A 13 17.66 28.49 21.65
N ALA A 14 17.25 27.76 20.63
CA ALA A 14 16.67 26.43 20.77
C ALA A 14 17.76 25.36 20.62
N CYS A 15 17.63 24.21 21.28
CA CYS A 15 18.49 23.06 21.03
C CYS A 15 18.39 22.58 19.59
N ILE A 16 19.39 21.86 19.07
CA ILE A 16 19.45 21.41 17.68
C ILE A 16 18.20 20.60 17.32
N SER A 17 17.80 19.66 18.16
CA SER A 17 16.62 18.82 17.93
C SER A 17 15.31 19.61 17.85
N CYS A 18 15.09 20.59 18.73
CA CYS A 18 13.91 21.44 18.68
C CYS A 18 13.94 22.41 17.48
N HIS A 19 15.12 22.93 17.14
CA HIS A 19 15.28 23.83 15.99
C HIS A 19 14.99 23.12 14.66
N GLN A 20 15.55 21.95 14.45
CA GLN A 20 15.32 21.15 13.23
C GLN A 20 13.85 20.75 13.07
N ARG A 21 13.17 20.43 14.19
CA ARG A 21 11.75 20.03 14.19
C ARG A 21 10.77 21.20 14.33
N LYS A 22 11.27 22.44 14.30
CA LYS A 22 10.46 23.68 14.45
C LYS A 22 9.55 23.65 15.70
N ARG A 23 10.01 23.02 16.80
CA ARG A 23 9.29 22.91 18.07
C ARG A 23 9.73 23.99 19.07
N LYS A 24 8.86 24.32 20.01
CA LYS A 24 9.19 25.26 21.09
C LYS A 24 10.21 24.62 22.01
N CYS A 25 11.29 25.35 22.32
CA CYS A 25 12.33 24.94 23.26
C CYS A 25 12.37 25.90 24.45
N ASP A 26 12.49 25.38 25.66
CA ASP A 26 12.60 26.15 26.90
C ASP A 26 14.03 26.60 27.19
N ALA A 27 15.00 26.17 26.36
CA ALA A 27 16.43 26.46 26.48
C ALA A 27 17.08 25.93 27.76
N VAL A 28 16.49 24.96 28.43
CA VAL A 28 17.09 24.23 29.55
C VAL A 28 17.80 22.97 29.00
N TYR A 29 18.77 22.42 29.70
CA TYR A 29 19.48 21.20 29.28
C TYR A 29 19.28 20.06 30.29
N PRO A 30 18.75 18.89 29.86
CA PRO A 30 18.01 18.70 28.63
C PRO A 30 16.69 19.49 28.64
N CYS A 31 16.26 20.03 27.48
CA CYS A 31 15.03 20.81 27.42
C CYS A 31 13.79 19.90 27.62
N GLY A 32 12.72 20.45 28.21
CA GLY A 32 11.51 19.71 28.52
C GLY A 32 10.93 18.98 27.32
N MET A 33 10.96 19.60 26.13
CA MET A 33 10.50 18.96 24.88
C MET A 33 11.35 17.71 24.52
N CYS A 34 12.69 17.80 24.61
CA CYS A 34 13.54 16.65 24.34
C CYS A 34 13.39 15.56 25.40
N THR A 35 13.19 15.94 26.66
CA THR A 35 12.97 14.99 27.76
C THR A 35 11.66 14.24 27.58
N THR A 36 10.58 14.96 27.26
CA THR A 36 9.26 14.37 27.07
C THR A 36 9.19 13.41 25.89
N TYR A 37 9.92 13.73 24.79
CA TYR A 37 9.85 12.95 23.55
C TYR A 37 11.08 12.07 23.29
N GLY A 38 11.99 11.91 24.26
CA GLY A 38 13.17 11.06 24.15
C GLY A 38 14.20 11.51 23.11
N TYR A 39 14.25 12.82 22.76
CA TYR A 39 15.19 13.31 21.76
C TYR A 39 16.54 13.64 22.39
N ASN A 40 17.62 13.38 21.64
CA ASN A 40 18.95 13.79 22.05
C ASN A 40 19.02 15.34 22.04
N CYS A 41 19.10 15.93 23.23
CA CYS A 41 19.14 17.37 23.41
C CYS A 41 20.58 17.86 23.33
N SER A 42 20.92 18.66 22.31
CA SER A 42 22.23 19.24 22.12
C SER A 42 22.13 20.70 21.66
N TYR A 43 23.07 21.53 22.08
CA TYR A 43 23.19 22.93 21.67
C TYR A 43 24.51 23.11 20.92
N THR A 44 24.57 24.00 19.92
CA THR A 44 25.82 24.39 19.26
C THR A 44 26.69 25.17 20.24
N ASP A 45 27.95 24.80 20.33
CA ASP A 45 28.92 25.37 21.28
C ASP A 45 28.97 26.87 21.20
N ASP A 46 28.69 27.52 22.35
CA ASP A 46 29.40 28.64 22.90
C ASP A 46 28.92 28.85 24.34
N LYS A 47 29.82 28.52 25.29
CA LYS A 47 29.84 28.91 26.70
C LYS A 47 28.67 28.51 27.58
N ILE A 48 28.78 27.35 28.19
CA ILE A 48 28.10 27.03 29.44
C ILE A 48 29.03 27.47 30.60
N ILE A 49 28.65 28.52 31.29
CA ILE A 49 29.16 28.83 32.65
C ILE A 49 28.06 28.43 33.63
N GLY A 50 28.38 27.56 34.57
CA GLY A 50 27.58 27.39 35.77
C GLY A 50 27.23 25.99 36.16
N THR A 51 28.12 25.42 36.91
CA THR A 51 28.14 24.70 38.20
C THR A 51 27.69 23.23 38.27
N MET A 52 28.73 22.47 38.54
CA MET A 52 28.93 21.43 39.58
C MET A 52 28.24 20.08 39.45
N GLY A 53 29.13 19.06 39.37
CA GLY A 53 28.86 17.73 39.90
C GLY A 53 29.47 16.56 39.15
N GLY A 54 30.76 16.31 39.34
CA GLY A 54 31.34 14.95 39.50
C GLY A 54 31.48 14.03 38.30
N GLY A 55 32.71 13.84 37.80
CA GLY A 55 33.22 12.49 37.56
C GLY A 55 33.59 12.08 36.14
N VAL A 56 34.89 12.07 35.90
CA VAL A 56 35.72 11.18 35.07
C VAL A 56 35.94 11.56 33.60
N LEU A 57 37.19 11.95 33.39
CA LEU A 57 37.90 12.17 32.13
C LEU A 57 38.06 10.90 31.28
N ILE A 58 37.97 11.06 29.97
CA ILE A 58 38.89 10.44 29.02
C ILE A 58 39.07 11.39 27.82
N THR A 59 40.32 11.68 27.51
CA THR A 59 40.85 12.64 26.56
C THR A 59 40.89 12.14 25.10
N PRO A 60 41.17 13.04 24.13
CA PRO A 60 40.82 12.93 22.73
C PRO A 60 41.98 12.53 21.81
N PRO A 61 41.79 12.36 20.52
CA PRO A 61 42.85 12.63 19.57
C PRO A 61 42.52 13.70 18.51
N ALA A 62 43.51 14.35 18.20
CA ALA A 62 44.06 15.42 17.47
C ALA A 62 43.66 15.64 15.99
N LYS A 63 43.67 16.97 15.70
CA LYS A 63 44.16 17.66 14.50
C LYS A 63 43.52 17.48 13.14
N ARG A 64 42.76 18.50 12.79
CA ARG A 64 42.53 18.97 11.42
C ARG A 64 43.74 19.75 10.92
N VAL A 65 44.13 19.48 9.69
CA VAL A 65 44.96 20.33 8.86
C VAL A 65 44.04 21.15 7.96
N SER A 66 44.17 22.46 8.06
CA SER A 66 43.56 23.45 7.19
C SER A 66 44.42 23.65 5.96
N LEU A 67 43.81 23.76 4.81
CA LEU A 67 44.41 24.40 3.63
C LEU A 67 43.39 25.41 3.11
N ASP A 68 43.75 26.66 3.30
CA ASP A 68 43.17 27.82 2.64
C ASP A 68 43.58 27.84 1.17
N SER A 69 42.69 28.25 0.30
CA SER A 69 43.04 29.19 -0.77
C SER A 69 41.76 29.76 -1.41
N ASP A 70 41.74 31.06 -1.35
CA ASP A 70 40.84 32.00 -2.03
C ASP A 70 40.71 31.78 -3.52
N SER A 71 39.52 32.04 -4.04
CA SER A 71 39.33 33.06 -5.07
C SER A 71 37.84 33.29 -5.39
N ARG A 72 37.48 34.54 -5.26
CA ARG A 72 36.26 35.17 -5.74
C ARG A 72 36.15 35.04 -7.26
N MET A 73 34.96 34.80 -7.80
CA MET A 73 34.39 35.71 -8.80
C MET A 73 32.87 35.51 -8.95
N THR A 74 32.24 36.63 -8.87
CA THR A 74 30.83 36.94 -9.17
C THR A 74 30.51 36.73 -10.62
N SER A 75 29.31 36.22 -10.92
CA SER A 75 28.41 36.90 -11.88
C SER A 75 27.03 36.27 -11.95
N ARG A 76 26.13 37.16 -12.01
CA ARG A 76 24.69 37.16 -12.07
C ARG A 76 24.25 37.09 -13.55
N ALA A 77 23.24 36.28 -13.90
CA ALA A 77 22.29 36.50 -15.04
C ALA A 77 21.24 35.40 -15.02
N THR A 78 20.07 35.69 -14.77
CA THR A 78 18.90 36.20 -15.54
C THR A 78 18.25 35.18 -16.45
N ILE A 79 17.01 34.97 -16.16
CA ILE A 79 15.89 34.31 -16.79
C ILE A 79 15.81 34.57 -18.31
N GLY A 80 15.45 33.55 -19.09
CA GLY A 80 15.06 33.72 -20.49
C GLY A 80 14.17 32.57 -20.97
N HIS A 81 12.97 32.92 -21.38
CA HIS A 81 11.87 32.11 -21.89
C HIS A 81 12.17 31.37 -23.19
N SER A 82 11.41 30.28 -23.41
CA SER A 82 11.16 29.63 -24.70
C SER A 82 10.62 30.60 -25.77
N PRO A 83 10.72 30.28 -27.06
CA PRO A 83 9.54 29.76 -27.71
C PRO A 83 9.75 28.73 -28.84
N SER A 84 8.63 28.15 -29.13
CA SER A 84 8.19 27.17 -30.11
C SER A 84 8.52 27.43 -31.59
N SER A 85 8.52 26.29 -32.31
CA SER A 85 7.88 26.00 -33.63
C SER A 85 8.58 26.37 -34.92
N GLN A 86 8.59 25.42 -35.74
CA GLN A 86 8.05 25.26 -37.09
C GLN A 86 9.01 24.62 -38.12
N SER A 87 8.42 23.64 -38.75
CA SER A 87 8.75 22.95 -39.99
C SER A 87 9.30 23.82 -41.11
N HIS A 88 10.17 23.26 -41.94
CA HIS A 88 10.06 23.31 -43.40
C HIS A 88 10.91 22.24 -44.11
N THR A 89 10.28 21.69 -45.12
CA THR A 89 10.70 20.73 -46.15
C THR A 89 11.75 21.30 -47.09
N ALA A 90 12.61 20.46 -47.61
CA ALA A 90 12.86 20.14 -49.03
C ALA A 90 14.33 19.92 -49.38
N ARG A 91 14.57 18.77 -50.01
CA ARG A 91 15.41 18.43 -51.19
C ARG A 91 16.71 19.21 -51.41
N ASP A 92 17.85 18.55 -51.53
CA ASP A 92 18.32 17.95 -52.78
C ASP A 92 19.69 17.25 -52.62
N ARG A 93 19.94 16.35 -53.58
CA ARG A 93 21.06 15.43 -53.78
C ARG A 93 22.44 16.05 -53.71
N ARG A 94 23.45 15.28 -53.24
CA ARG A 94 24.60 14.86 -54.07
C ARG A 94 25.42 13.74 -53.40
N GLU A 95 25.82 12.82 -54.25
CA GLU A 95 26.68 11.67 -54.05
C GLU A 95 28.10 12.03 -53.58
N GLY A 96 28.71 11.12 -52.81
CA GLY A 96 30.14 11.17 -52.50
C GLY A 96 30.56 10.07 -51.53
N ASP A 97 31.09 9.02 -52.08
CA ASP A 97 31.84 7.87 -51.58
C ASP A 97 32.28 7.76 -50.12
N GLY A 98 32.02 6.60 -49.54
CA GLY A 98 33.01 5.73 -48.96
C GLY A 98 33.36 5.91 -47.48
N LEU A 99 32.66 5.31 -46.59
CA LEU A 99 33.20 4.39 -45.58
C LEU A 99 32.01 3.72 -44.83
N SER A 100 31.77 2.46 -45.17
CA SER A 100 30.73 1.66 -44.56
C SER A 100 31.11 1.38 -43.11
N THR A 101 30.70 2.23 -42.17
CA THR A 101 30.53 1.86 -40.78
C THR A 101 29.13 1.29 -40.67
N LYS A 102 29.04 -0.05 -40.59
CA LYS A 102 27.83 -0.76 -40.23
C LYS A 102 27.40 -0.27 -38.84
N SER A 103 26.42 0.63 -38.80
CA SER A 103 25.66 0.90 -37.59
C SER A 103 25.06 -0.42 -37.14
N PRO A 104 25.23 -0.83 -35.87
CA PRO A 104 24.56 -2.03 -35.37
C PRO A 104 23.06 -1.79 -35.45
N THR A 105 22.40 -2.64 -36.23
CA THR A 105 20.94 -2.72 -36.29
C THR A 105 20.47 -3.02 -34.85
N VAL A 106 19.84 -2.03 -34.21
CA VAL A 106 19.18 -2.25 -32.94
C VAL A 106 18.06 -3.25 -33.20
N VAL A 107 18.27 -4.48 -32.79
CA VAL A 107 17.27 -5.53 -32.80
C VAL A 107 16.16 -5.07 -31.86
N ALA A 108 15.03 -4.69 -32.44
CA ALA A 108 13.80 -4.43 -31.67
C ALA A 108 13.40 -5.74 -30.97
N GLY A 109 13.61 -5.80 -29.66
CA GLY A 109 13.35 -7.00 -28.85
C GLY A 109 14.41 -7.28 -27.78
N ALA A 110 15.45 -6.45 -27.65
CA ALA A 110 16.41 -6.61 -26.57
C ALA A 110 15.73 -6.34 -25.22
N SER A 111 15.81 -7.30 -24.31
CA SER A 111 15.47 -7.15 -22.88
C SER A 111 15.93 -5.78 -22.39
N LEU A 112 15.02 -5.03 -21.75
CA LEU A 112 15.30 -3.70 -21.21
C LEU A 112 16.34 -3.72 -20.07
N GLY A 113 16.90 -4.88 -19.74
CA GLY A 113 17.88 -5.06 -18.67
C GLY A 113 18.63 -6.38 -18.71
N ILE A 114 19.35 -6.66 -17.63
CA ILE A 114 20.12 -7.87 -17.42
C ILE A 114 19.50 -8.67 -16.27
N PHE A 115 19.19 -9.95 -16.50
CA PHE A 115 18.77 -10.88 -15.47
C PHE A 115 19.96 -11.75 -15.04
N ASP A 116 20.23 -11.79 -13.74
CA ASP A 116 21.24 -12.69 -13.13
C ASP A 116 20.52 -13.95 -12.62
N GLU A 117 20.62 -15.05 -13.37
CA GLU A 117 19.98 -16.33 -13.06
C GLU A 117 20.47 -16.95 -11.74
N GLN A 118 21.71 -16.67 -11.32
CA GLN A 118 22.27 -17.23 -10.09
C GLN A 118 21.74 -16.51 -8.84
N LYS A 119 21.45 -15.24 -8.97
CA LYS A 119 20.97 -14.40 -7.87
C LYS A 119 19.48 -14.06 -7.97
N PHE A 120 18.82 -14.51 -9.04
CA PHE A 120 17.43 -14.14 -9.35
C PHE A 120 17.21 -12.61 -9.26
N ARG A 121 18.13 -11.86 -9.88
CA ARG A 121 18.10 -10.39 -9.79
C ARG A 121 18.10 -9.77 -11.18
N TYR A 122 17.14 -8.88 -11.37
CA TYR A 122 17.02 -8.01 -12.54
C TYR A 122 17.74 -6.68 -12.31
N SER A 123 18.40 -6.18 -13.35
CA SER A 123 18.99 -4.84 -13.40
C SER A 123 18.65 -4.20 -14.74
N GLY A 124 17.92 -3.10 -14.74
CA GLY A 124 17.58 -2.38 -15.97
C GLY A 124 18.81 -1.95 -16.75
N ALA A 125 18.70 -1.86 -18.07
CA ALA A 125 19.82 -1.57 -18.97
C ALA A 125 20.60 -0.29 -18.63
N SER A 126 19.93 0.71 -18.08
CA SER A 126 20.55 1.96 -17.63
C SER A 126 21.18 1.88 -16.24
N ALA A 127 21.10 0.72 -15.57
CA ALA A 127 21.72 0.57 -14.26
C ALA A 127 23.25 0.59 -14.38
N ALA A 128 23.90 1.29 -13.45
CA ALA A 128 25.34 1.39 -13.42
C ALA A 128 26.02 0.02 -13.39
N MET A 129 25.40 -0.98 -12.77
CA MET A 129 25.92 -2.37 -12.73
C MET A 129 25.76 -3.12 -14.04
N ALA A 130 24.81 -2.76 -14.88
CA ALA A 130 24.58 -3.37 -16.18
C ALA A 130 25.55 -2.84 -17.26
N PHE A 131 26.00 -1.60 -17.12
CA PHE A 131 26.80 -0.92 -18.13
C PHE A 131 28.09 -1.65 -18.51
N PRO A 132 28.94 -2.19 -17.60
CA PRO A 132 30.14 -2.94 -17.98
C PRO A 132 29.84 -4.18 -18.85
N HIS A 133 28.72 -4.87 -18.58
CA HIS A 133 28.29 -6.02 -19.34
C HIS A 133 27.83 -5.61 -20.74
N ILE A 134 26.99 -4.57 -20.84
CA ILE A 134 26.47 -4.02 -22.10
C ILE A 134 27.63 -3.50 -22.97
N LEU A 135 28.59 -2.81 -22.35
CA LEU A 135 29.79 -2.33 -23.03
C LEU A 135 30.65 -3.50 -23.53
N GLY A 136 30.80 -4.56 -22.74
CA GLY A 136 31.51 -5.77 -23.16
C GLY A 136 30.88 -6.40 -24.39
N LEU A 137 29.55 -6.51 -24.44
CA LEU A 137 28.83 -6.98 -25.64
C LEU A 137 29.06 -6.06 -26.85
N ALA A 138 28.97 -4.75 -26.66
CA ALA A 138 29.20 -3.77 -27.72
C ALA A 138 30.64 -3.80 -28.26
N LEU A 139 31.61 -4.19 -27.45
CA LEU A 139 33.00 -4.39 -27.81
C LEU A 139 33.29 -5.78 -28.40
N GLY A 140 32.25 -6.61 -28.62
CA GLY A 140 32.37 -7.92 -29.26
C GLY A 140 32.90 -9.01 -28.33
N SER A 141 32.74 -8.89 -27.03
CA SER A 141 33.15 -9.94 -26.07
C SER A 141 32.15 -11.09 -26.07
N ASP A 142 32.63 -12.29 -26.32
CA ASP A 142 31.84 -13.53 -26.18
C ASP A 142 31.54 -13.88 -24.71
N SER A 143 32.27 -13.29 -23.77
CA SER A 143 32.05 -13.41 -22.33
C SER A 143 32.10 -12.06 -21.66
N PRO A 144 31.04 -11.27 -21.78
CA PRO A 144 31.02 -9.90 -21.25
C PRO A 144 31.13 -9.90 -19.72
N PRO A 145 31.86 -8.92 -19.14
CA PRO A 145 32.14 -8.91 -17.72
C PRO A 145 30.85 -8.80 -16.90
N LYS A 146 30.74 -9.64 -15.85
CA LYS A 146 29.67 -9.54 -14.85
C LYS A 146 30.30 -9.12 -13.53
N THR A 147 29.87 -7.99 -12.97
CA THR A 147 30.34 -7.53 -11.67
C THR A 147 29.77 -8.43 -10.58
N ARG A 148 30.63 -9.14 -9.85
CA ARG A 148 30.22 -10.06 -8.77
C ARG A 148 30.30 -9.45 -7.38
N SER A 149 31.04 -8.37 -7.21
CA SER A 149 31.18 -7.64 -5.95
C SER A 149 30.15 -6.52 -5.83
N PHE A 150 29.99 -5.96 -4.63
CA PHE A 150 29.14 -4.78 -4.43
C PHE A 150 29.67 -3.63 -5.25
N ALA A 151 28.90 -3.23 -6.25
CA ALA A 151 29.25 -2.07 -7.03
C ALA A 151 29.09 -0.81 -6.17
N TYR A 152 30.10 0.06 -6.25
CA TYR A 152 30.04 1.43 -5.70
C TYR A 152 30.06 1.57 -4.17
N ASN A 153 30.41 0.51 -3.43
CA ASN A 153 30.86 0.64 -2.05
C ASN A 153 32.26 0.04 -1.90
N PHE A 154 32.99 0.45 -0.89
CA PHE A 154 34.39 -0.01 -0.71
C PHE A 154 34.50 -1.40 -0.11
N GLY A 155 33.42 -2.04 0.30
CA GLY A 155 33.45 -3.35 0.96
C GLY A 155 34.21 -3.36 2.31
N ILE A 156 34.37 -2.21 2.95
CA ILE A 156 35.15 -2.04 4.19
C ILE A 156 34.39 -2.58 5.41
N ARG A 157 33.07 -2.56 5.34
CA ARG A 157 32.22 -3.08 6.40
C ARG A 157 31.64 -4.43 5.98
N PRO A 158 31.52 -5.40 6.89
CA PRO A 158 30.74 -6.59 6.64
C PRO A 158 29.26 -6.21 6.49
N GLU A 159 28.53 -7.02 5.76
CA GLU A 159 27.06 -6.91 5.75
C GLU A 159 26.50 -7.21 7.15
N GLU A 160 25.30 -6.73 7.40
CA GLU A 160 24.58 -7.06 8.62
C GLU A 160 24.43 -8.59 8.75
N PRO A 161 24.71 -9.14 9.95
CA PRO A 161 24.57 -10.58 10.17
C PRO A 161 23.10 -11.00 10.05
N SER A 162 22.89 -12.16 9.47
CA SER A 162 21.56 -12.80 9.46
C SER A 162 21.24 -13.36 10.85
N ASN A 163 19.99 -13.25 11.25
CA ASN A 163 19.49 -13.88 12.47
C ASN A 163 19.24 -15.38 12.23
N ALA A 164 19.55 -16.20 13.21
CA ALA A 164 19.14 -17.59 13.19
C ALA A 164 17.62 -17.66 13.44
N HIS A 165 16.90 -18.30 12.52
CA HIS A 165 15.46 -18.53 12.67
C HIS A 165 15.21 -19.93 13.24
N CYS A 166 14.29 -20.03 14.19
CA CYS A 166 13.91 -21.32 14.73
C CYS A 166 13.12 -22.14 13.69
N PHE A 167 13.07 -23.45 13.88
CA PHE A 167 12.24 -24.33 13.07
C PHE A 167 10.74 -24.00 13.28
N LEU A 168 9.96 -23.86 12.20
CA LEU A 168 8.54 -23.51 12.27
C LEU A 168 7.73 -24.52 13.09
N GLY A 169 8.14 -25.81 13.09
CA GLY A 169 7.51 -26.85 13.90
C GLY A 169 7.52 -26.58 15.42
N ASN A 170 8.34 -25.65 15.90
CA ASN A 170 8.31 -25.20 17.29
C ASN A 170 7.10 -24.28 17.59
N LEU A 171 6.46 -23.74 16.56
CA LEU A 171 5.31 -22.84 16.66
C LEU A 171 3.99 -23.50 16.30
N ILE A 172 3.98 -24.37 15.31
CA ILE A 172 2.80 -25.05 14.80
C ILE A 172 3.14 -26.49 14.39
N SER A 173 2.24 -27.43 14.68
CA SER A 173 2.38 -28.82 14.26
C SER A 173 2.15 -28.97 12.74
N GLU A 174 2.64 -30.04 12.12
CA GLU A 174 2.36 -30.33 10.70
C GLU A 174 0.85 -30.54 10.46
N GLU A 175 0.15 -31.15 11.41
CA GLU A 175 -1.29 -31.37 11.35
C GLU A 175 -2.07 -30.06 11.38
N ASP A 176 -1.79 -29.16 12.34
CA ASP A 176 -2.42 -27.83 12.41
C ASP A 176 -2.08 -26.98 11.20
N LEU A 177 -0.82 -27.04 10.72
CA LEU A 177 -0.45 -26.37 9.48
C LEU A 177 -1.30 -26.86 8.30
N GLY A 178 -1.52 -28.18 8.20
CA GLY A 178 -2.38 -28.78 7.18
C GLY A 178 -3.83 -28.28 7.29
N LEU A 179 -4.38 -28.24 8.51
CA LEU A 179 -5.74 -27.74 8.78
C LEU A 179 -5.91 -26.28 8.34
N PHE A 180 -5.05 -25.38 8.80
CA PHE A 180 -5.15 -23.96 8.48
C PHE A 180 -4.79 -23.67 7.02
N SER A 181 -3.88 -24.43 6.43
CA SER A 181 -3.63 -24.34 4.98
C SER A 181 -4.86 -24.72 4.16
N GLY A 182 -5.61 -25.73 4.59
CA GLY A 182 -6.89 -26.10 3.98
C GLY A 182 -7.89 -24.93 4.00
N ALA A 183 -8.04 -24.25 5.15
CA ALA A 183 -8.90 -23.07 5.28
C ALA A 183 -8.42 -21.92 4.37
N PHE A 184 -7.12 -21.66 4.30
CA PHE A 184 -6.54 -20.66 3.39
C PHE A 184 -6.85 -20.97 1.92
N PHE A 185 -6.55 -22.17 1.47
CA PHE A 185 -6.74 -22.53 0.06
C PHE A 185 -8.20 -22.61 -0.36
N SER A 186 -9.12 -22.93 0.55
CA SER A 186 -10.55 -22.95 0.25
C SER A 186 -11.13 -21.55 -0.02
N VAL A 187 -10.60 -20.51 0.64
CA VAL A 187 -11.14 -19.14 0.58
C VAL A 187 -10.28 -18.23 -0.30
N LEU A 188 -8.98 -18.16 -0.05
CA LEU A 188 -8.06 -17.26 -0.73
C LEU A 188 -7.39 -17.89 -1.97
N GLY A 189 -7.34 -19.21 -2.02
CA GLY A 189 -6.80 -19.94 -3.18
C GLY A 189 -7.44 -19.51 -4.49
N PRO A 190 -8.76 -19.54 -4.63
CA PRO A 190 -9.44 -19.12 -5.87
C PRO A 190 -9.21 -17.66 -6.25
N ILE A 191 -9.03 -16.76 -5.27
CA ILE A 191 -8.91 -15.31 -5.49
C ILE A 191 -7.52 -14.96 -6.04
N GLY A 192 -6.46 -15.45 -5.39
CA GLY A 192 -5.08 -15.13 -5.78
C GLY A 192 -4.48 -16.15 -6.74
N ASP A 193 -4.68 -17.41 -6.45
CA ASP A 193 -4.14 -18.56 -7.20
C ASP A 193 -2.64 -18.44 -7.51
N VAL A 194 -1.88 -17.94 -6.51
CA VAL A 194 -0.43 -17.71 -6.62
C VAL A 194 0.42 -18.96 -6.29
N MET A 195 -0.22 -19.99 -5.75
CA MET A 195 0.43 -21.24 -5.35
C MET A 195 -0.45 -22.45 -5.69
N ASP A 196 0.17 -23.51 -6.17
CA ASP A 196 -0.49 -24.81 -6.29
C ASP A 196 -0.58 -25.49 -4.92
N SER A 197 -1.79 -25.83 -4.49
CA SER A 197 -2.07 -26.40 -3.16
C SER A 197 -1.39 -27.75 -2.94
N ARG A 198 -1.26 -28.58 -3.99
CA ARG A 198 -0.63 -29.92 -3.90
C ARG A 198 0.89 -29.79 -3.78
N ILE A 199 1.49 -28.88 -4.57
CA ILE A 199 2.92 -28.60 -4.49
C ILE A 199 3.24 -27.98 -3.13
N TYR A 200 2.44 -27.04 -2.66
CA TYR A 200 2.58 -26.45 -1.33
C TYR A 200 2.53 -27.51 -0.23
N ALA A 201 1.52 -28.41 -0.24
CA ALA A 201 1.40 -29.46 0.76
C ALA A 201 2.58 -30.45 0.72
N ARG A 202 3.13 -30.77 -0.46
CA ARG A 202 4.36 -31.55 -0.58
C ARG A 202 5.54 -30.82 0.07
N ARG A 203 5.74 -29.55 -0.24
CA ARG A 203 6.82 -28.73 0.34
C ARG A 203 6.72 -28.62 1.86
N CYS A 204 5.50 -28.57 2.43
CA CYS A 204 5.31 -28.60 3.89
C CYS A 204 5.81 -29.92 4.47
N ARG A 205 5.43 -31.06 3.90
CA ARG A 205 5.93 -32.37 4.37
C ARG A 205 7.46 -32.46 4.28
N ASP A 206 8.02 -32.08 3.14
CA ASP A 206 9.49 -32.09 2.93
C ASP A 206 10.20 -31.20 3.96
N TYR A 207 9.63 -30.04 4.30
CA TYR A 207 10.17 -29.13 5.31
C TYR A 207 10.12 -29.73 6.71
N TYR A 208 9.03 -30.38 7.12
CA TYR A 208 8.90 -31.00 8.44
C TYR A 208 9.75 -32.27 8.59
N GLN A 209 10.00 -32.98 7.49
CA GLN A 209 10.90 -34.15 7.47
C GLN A 209 12.38 -33.73 7.53
N ASN A 210 12.73 -32.53 7.12
CA ASN A 210 14.10 -32.03 7.08
C ASN A 210 14.23 -30.69 7.84
N PRO A 211 14.21 -30.70 9.19
CA PRO A 211 14.26 -29.47 10.00
C PRO A 211 15.50 -28.59 9.80
N GLU A 212 16.60 -29.21 9.32
CA GLU A 212 17.86 -28.51 9.00
C GLU A 212 17.85 -27.85 7.61
N SER A 213 16.76 -27.99 6.87
CA SER A 213 16.61 -27.40 5.55
C SER A 213 16.72 -25.88 5.60
N ASN A 214 17.52 -25.30 4.68
CA ASN A 214 17.66 -23.86 4.50
C ASN A 214 16.45 -23.21 3.79
N ALA A 215 15.27 -23.83 3.82
CA ALA A 215 14.05 -23.31 3.19
C ALA A 215 13.38 -22.20 4.03
N VAL A 216 14.18 -21.25 4.51
CA VAL A 216 13.72 -20.17 5.42
C VAL A 216 12.62 -19.31 4.77
N ALA A 217 12.77 -18.95 3.50
CA ALA A 217 11.74 -18.17 2.79
C ALA A 217 10.41 -18.93 2.68
N PHE A 218 10.47 -20.26 2.42
CA PHE A 218 9.27 -21.08 2.41
C PHE A 218 8.62 -21.18 3.80
N ALA A 219 9.42 -21.23 4.87
CA ALA A 219 8.88 -21.22 6.23
C ALA A 219 8.09 -19.93 6.51
N ALA A 220 8.51 -18.79 5.97
CA ALA A 220 7.73 -17.54 6.05
C ALA A 220 6.42 -17.63 5.26
N VAL A 221 6.41 -18.27 4.08
CA VAL A 221 5.18 -18.55 3.32
C VAL A 221 4.25 -19.43 4.14
N ALA A 222 4.75 -20.56 4.68
CA ALA A 222 3.95 -21.50 5.46
C ALA A 222 3.35 -20.86 6.72
N ALA A 223 4.14 -20.06 7.44
CA ALA A 223 3.67 -19.30 8.60
C ALA A 223 2.59 -18.26 8.22
N GLY A 224 2.77 -17.55 7.10
CA GLY A 224 1.78 -16.59 6.59
C GLY A 224 0.48 -17.27 6.15
N VAL A 225 0.55 -18.40 5.46
CA VAL A 225 -0.61 -19.22 5.08
C VAL A 225 -1.34 -19.73 6.32
N ALA A 226 -0.61 -20.24 7.31
CA ALA A 226 -1.20 -20.72 8.57
C ALA A 226 -1.90 -19.58 9.35
N ALA A 227 -1.27 -18.40 9.42
CA ALA A 227 -1.86 -17.23 10.09
C ALA A 227 -3.15 -16.75 9.40
N LEU A 228 -3.17 -16.70 8.06
CA LEU A 228 -4.37 -16.34 7.29
C LEU A 228 -5.45 -17.43 7.39
N GLY A 229 -5.08 -18.70 7.33
CA GLY A 229 -6.01 -19.81 7.53
C GLY A 229 -6.61 -19.83 8.93
N SER A 230 -5.80 -19.53 9.95
CA SER A 230 -6.28 -19.34 11.32
C SER A 230 -7.28 -18.18 11.42
N PHE A 231 -6.96 -17.02 10.82
CA PHE A 231 -7.86 -15.86 10.76
C PHE A 231 -9.22 -16.20 10.13
N LEU A 232 -9.23 -17.07 9.10
CA LEU A 232 -10.44 -17.49 8.38
C LEU A 232 -11.18 -18.65 9.07
N SER A 233 -10.59 -19.27 10.08
CA SER A 233 -11.16 -20.41 10.78
C SER A 233 -11.99 -19.96 11.99
N PRO A 234 -13.11 -20.63 12.30
CA PRO A 234 -13.89 -20.36 13.51
C PRO A 234 -13.05 -20.59 14.78
N ASN A 235 -12.20 -21.61 14.78
CA ASN A 235 -11.28 -21.92 15.87
C ASN A 235 -9.88 -21.46 15.47
N ARG A 236 -9.45 -20.32 15.99
CA ARG A 236 -8.14 -19.73 15.71
C ARG A 236 -7.02 -20.48 16.41
N HIS A 237 -5.86 -20.52 15.74
CA HIS A 237 -4.65 -21.06 16.36
C HIS A 237 -4.21 -20.15 17.52
N PRO A 238 -3.91 -20.70 18.73
CA PRO A 238 -3.58 -19.88 19.91
C PRO A 238 -2.30 -19.05 19.73
N ARG A 239 -1.40 -19.48 18.82
CA ARG A 239 -0.14 -18.80 18.52
C ARG A 239 -0.16 -18.12 17.14
N GLU A 240 -1.34 -17.65 16.66
CA GLU A 240 -1.47 -16.93 15.39
C GLU A 240 -0.54 -15.71 15.33
N SER A 241 -0.47 -14.93 16.42
CA SER A 241 0.43 -13.76 16.50
C SER A 241 1.91 -14.13 16.38
N ASP A 242 2.32 -15.28 16.95
CA ASP A 242 3.71 -15.74 16.86
C ASP A 242 4.06 -16.16 15.43
N LEU A 243 3.13 -16.78 14.70
CA LEU A 243 3.30 -17.13 13.28
C LEU A 243 3.50 -15.86 12.43
N VAL A 244 2.73 -14.81 12.70
CA VAL A 244 2.87 -13.51 12.02
C VAL A 244 4.24 -12.88 12.32
N GLN A 245 4.68 -12.89 13.57
CA GLN A 245 5.98 -12.34 13.98
C GLN A 245 7.13 -13.18 13.41
N TYR A 246 6.98 -14.50 13.36
CA TYR A 246 7.96 -15.40 12.76
C TYR A 246 8.17 -15.09 11.27
N ALA A 247 7.07 -15.01 10.50
CA ALA A 247 7.15 -14.63 9.08
C ALA A 247 7.79 -13.25 8.90
N LYS A 248 7.41 -12.26 9.75
CA LYS A 248 8.00 -10.93 9.73
C LYS A 248 9.50 -10.96 9.98
N ALA A 249 9.95 -11.67 11.00
CA ALA A 249 11.37 -11.76 11.35
C ALA A 249 12.23 -12.29 10.20
N ILE A 250 11.70 -13.26 9.44
CA ILE A 250 12.37 -13.77 8.23
C ILE A 250 12.38 -12.73 7.11
N LEU A 251 11.27 -12.04 6.88
CA LEU A 251 11.16 -11.05 5.81
C LEU A 251 12.01 -9.80 6.05
N ASP A 252 12.20 -9.42 7.31
CA ASP A 252 13.04 -8.28 7.72
C ASP A 252 14.52 -8.67 7.91
N ASP A 253 14.87 -9.94 7.74
CA ASP A 253 16.26 -10.40 7.92
C ASP A 253 17.15 -9.91 6.76
N PRO A 254 18.37 -9.41 7.04
CA PRO A 254 19.30 -8.95 6.03
C PRO A 254 19.65 -9.99 4.95
N ALA A 255 19.65 -11.29 5.29
CA ALA A 255 19.85 -12.35 4.30
C ALA A 255 18.71 -12.42 3.27
N SER A 256 17.48 -12.20 3.70
CA SER A 256 16.31 -12.11 2.82
C SER A 256 16.43 -10.96 1.81
N MET A 257 17.06 -9.85 2.22
CA MET A 257 17.33 -8.70 1.34
C MET A 257 18.50 -8.95 0.35
N ARG A 258 19.35 -9.93 0.61
CA ARG A 258 20.47 -10.28 -0.27
C ARG A 258 20.10 -11.30 -1.34
N LEU A 259 19.31 -12.29 -0.98
CA LEU A 259 18.94 -13.43 -1.83
C LEU A 259 17.43 -13.50 -1.94
N HIS A 260 16.86 -12.63 -2.76
CA HIS A 260 15.43 -12.67 -3.02
C HIS A 260 15.07 -13.94 -3.80
N GLY A 261 13.89 -14.48 -3.50
CA GLY A 261 13.30 -15.58 -4.22
C GLY A 261 11.80 -15.40 -4.37
N ILE A 262 11.16 -16.18 -5.20
CA ILE A 262 9.72 -16.14 -5.42
C ILE A 262 8.96 -16.32 -4.09
N ASP A 263 9.44 -17.19 -3.20
CA ASP A 263 8.83 -17.38 -1.88
C ASP A 263 8.82 -16.10 -1.03
N HIS A 264 9.80 -15.21 -1.17
CA HIS A 264 9.78 -13.93 -0.47
C HIS A 264 8.63 -13.03 -0.96
N ILE A 265 8.40 -12.99 -2.28
CA ILE A 265 7.29 -12.22 -2.86
C ILE A 265 5.95 -12.77 -2.36
N ILE A 266 5.80 -14.11 -2.36
CA ILE A 266 4.59 -14.76 -1.87
C ILE A 266 4.39 -14.49 -0.37
N ALA A 267 5.44 -14.62 0.44
CA ALA A 267 5.38 -14.36 1.88
C ALA A 267 5.02 -12.89 2.20
N TRP A 268 5.56 -11.92 1.43
CA TRP A 268 5.13 -10.53 1.52
C TRP A 268 3.66 -10.35 1.13
N GLY A 269 3.17 -11.09 0.12
CA GLY A 269 1.74 -11.11 -0.24
C GLY A 269 0.86 -11.61 0.90
N MET A 270 1.25 -12.70 1.58
CA MET A 270 0.56 -13.20 2.77
C MET A 270 0.54 -12.15 3.88
N ARG A 271 1.66 -11.46 4.10
CA ARG A 271 1.76 -10.37 5.07
C ARG A 271 0.86 -9.19 4.70
N VAL A 272 0.81 -8.77 3.44
CA VAL A 272 -0.08 -7.70 2.96
C VAL A 272 -1.54 -8.02 3.28
N LEU A 273 -1.98 -9.24 2.92
CA LEU A 273 -3.35 -9.69 3.18
C LEU A 273 -3.67 -9.72 4.68
N TYR A 274 -2.77 -10.28 5.49
CA TYR A 274 -2.97 -10.34 6.94
C TYR A 274 -3.03 -8.94 7.57
N LEU A 275 -2.10 -8.05 7.20
CA LEU A 275 -2.10 -6.66 7.68
C LEU A 275 -3.35 -5.90 7.23
N ARG A 276 -3.83 -6.14 6.00
CA ARG A 276 -5.04 -5.49 5.50
C ARG A 276 -6.29 -5.97 6.24
N ALA A 277 -6.33 -7.23 6.64
CA ALA A 277 -7.45 -7.81 7.37
C ALA A 277 -7.45 -7.48 8.87
N THR A 278 -6.29 -7.21 9.48
CA THR A 278 -6.16 -7.16 10.95
C THR A 278 -5.63 -5.84 11.50
N THR A 279 -5.00 -5.01 10.66
CA THR A 279 -4.35 -3.77 11.11
C THR A 279 -4.75 -2.56 10.27
N ARG A 280 -4.08 -1.43 10.49
CA ARG A 280 -4.31 -0.19 9.75
C ARG A 280 -3.90 -0.34 8.27
N PRO A 281 -4.69 0.21 7.34
CA PRO A 281 -4.41 0.11 5.90
C PRO A 281 -3.04 0.61 5.48
N SER A 282 -2.49 1.61 6.17
CA SER A 282 -1.15 2.14 5.89
C SER A 282 -0.06 1.08 6.03
N ASN A 283 -0.17 0.15 6.98
CA ASN A 283 0.80 -0.92 7.18
C ASN A 283 0.76 -1.91 6.01
N ALA A 284 -0.44 -2.27 5.54
CA ALA A 284 -0.62 -3.11 4.37
C ALA A 284 -0.10 -2.43 3.09
N TRP A 285 -0.33 -1.11 2.94
CA TRP A 285 0.18 -0.36 1.79
C TRP A 285 1.71 -0.31 1.76
N ILE A 286 2.39 -0.05 2.88
CA ILE A 286 3.87 -0.08 2.95
C ILE A 286 4.38 -1.48 2.60
N ALA A 287 3.77 -2.52 3.16
CA ALA A 287 4.14 -3.90 2.86
C ALA A 287 3.93 -4.24 1.36
N SER A 288 2.86 -3.75 0.75
CA SER A 288 2.60 -3.95 -0.69
C SER A 288 3.59 -3.20 -1.58
N CYS A 289 4.07 -2.01 -1.18
CA CYS A 289 5.16 -1.33 -1.87
C CYS A 289 6.42 -2.19 -1.89
N THR A 290 6.79 -2.79 -0.75
CA THR A 290 7.94 -3.71 -0.67
C THR A 290 7.75 -4.91 -1.58
N GLN A 291 6.56 -5.53 -1.59
CA GLN A 291 6.25 -6.64 -2.48
C GLN A 291 6.42 -6.27 -3.96
N MET A 292 5.93 -5.08 -4.37
CA MET A 292 6.06 -4.62 -5.75
C MET A 292 7.51 -4.36 -6.15
N HIS A 293 8.32 -3.75 -5.28
CA HIS A 293 9.75 -3.58 -5.53
C HIS A 293 10.51 -4.91 -5.61
N LEU A 294 10.08 -5.93 -4.87
CA LEU A 294 10.64 -7.29 -5.01
C LEU A 294 10.26 -7.91 -6.35
N CYS A 295 9.02 -7.71 -6.83
CA CYS A 295 8.62 -8.13 -8.18
C CYS A 295 9.52 -7.48 -9.25
N GLU A 296 9.82 -6.18 -9.11
CA GLU A 296 10.73 -5.45 -10.00
C GLU A 296 12.16 -5.99 -9.90
N ALA A 297 12.68 -6.15 -8.69
CA ALA A 297 14.05 -6.65 -8.44
C ALA A 297 14.28 -8.06 -9.00
N MET A 298 13.22 -8.87 -9.12
CA MET A 298 13.24 -10.19 -9.75
C MET A 298 12.86 -10.15 -11.24
N GLY A 299 12.47 -9.01 -11.77
CA GLY A 299 12.11 -8.85 -13.17
C GLY A 299 10.78 -9.48 -13.57
N LEU A 300 9.85 -9.73 -12.63
CA LEU A 300 8.55 -10.36 -12.94
C LEU A 300 7.61 -9.46 -13.77
N HIS A 301 7.92 -8.19 -13.93
CA HIS A 301 7.21 -7.28 -14.82
C HIS A 301 7.59 -7.48 -16.29
N GLU A 302 8.64 -8.26 -16.59
CA GLU A 302 9.12 -8.54 -17.94
C GLU A 302 8.91 -10.02 -18.31
N GLU A 303 8.24 -10.27 -19.44
CA GLU A 303 7.88 -11.62 -19.89
C GLU A 303 9.11 -12.52 -20.15
N GLU A 304 10.20 -11.97 -20.69
CA GLU A 304 11.40 -12.76 -20.99
C GLU A 304 12.09 -13.25 -19.71
N ASN A 305 12.08 -12.46 -18.65
CA ASN A 305 12.59 -12.88 -17.34
C ASN A 305 11.72 -13.99 -16.74
N ILE A 306 10.38 -13.87 -16.88
CA ILE A 306 9.44 -14.92 -16.45
C ILE A 306 9.75 -16.23 -17.15
N LYS A 307 9.93 -16.23 -18.47
CA LYS A 307 10.29 -17.43 -19.24
C LYS A 307 11.63 -18.02 -18.79
N THR A 308 12.62 -17.15 -18.57
CA THR A 308 13.95 -17.55 -18.09
C THR A 308 13.84 -18.23 -16.72
N ILE A 309 13.14 -17.63 -15.76
CA ILE A 309 12.94 -18.21 -14.42
C ILE A 309 12.19 -19.55 -14.52
N ALA A 310 11.11 -19.60 -15.31
CA ALA A 310 10.31 -20.83 -15.48
C ALA A 310 11.09 -21.97 -16.15
N SER A 311 12.13 -21.67 -16.95
CA SER A 311 12.97 -22.66 -17.60
C SER A 311 13.96 -23.34 -16.65
N ILE A 312 14.18 -22.79 -15.45
CA ILE A 312 15.10 -23.35 -14.46
C ILE A 312 14.48 -24.64 -13.86
N PRO A 313 15.19 -25.79 -13.88
CA PRO A 313 14.61 -27.04 -13.41
C PRO A 313 14.07 -27.00 -11.98
N SER A 314 14.71 -26.26 -11.07
CA SER A 314 14.24 -26.09 -9.70
C SER A 314 12.92 -25.30 -9.61
N ALA A 315 12.66 -24.39 -10.54
CA ALA A 315 11.42 -23.64 -10.57
C ALA A 315 10.19 -24.55 -10.80
N ALA A 316 10.29 -25.50 -11.72
CA ALA A 316 9.24 -26.49 -11.96
C ALA A 316 8.94 -27.35 -10.72
N VAL A 317 9.98 -27.77 -9.98
CA VAL A 317 9.82 -28.51 -8.73
C VAL A 317 9.10 -27.70 -7.66
N LEU A 318 9.33 -26.38 -7.62
CA LEU A 318 8.71 -25.46 -6.69
C LEU A 318 7.33 -24.96 -7.15
N GLY A 319 6.89 -25.32 -8.36
CA GLY A 319 5.61 -24.90 -8.93
C GLY A 319 5.62 -23.49 -9.49
N HIS A 320 6.77 -23.01 -9.92
CA HIS A 320 6.98 -21.68 -10.49
C HIS A 320 7.03 -21.76 -12.03
N ASP A 321 5.98 -22.29 -12.65
CA ASP A 321 5.79 -22.19 -14.10
C ASP A 321 5.48 -20.76 -14.54
N ALA A 322 5.53 -20.49 -15.84
CA ALA A 322 5.40 -19.14 -16.37
C ALA A 322 4.02 -18.50 -16.04
N ASP A 323 2.93 -19.27 -16.09
CA ASP A 323 1.60 -18.73 -15.76
C ASP A 323 1.50 -18.41 -14.27
N ARG A 324 2.07 -19.26 -13.40
CA ARG A 324 2.13 -19.01 -11.96
C ARG A 324 2.93 -17.74 -11.62
N LEU A 325 4.05 -17.50 -12.29
CA LEU A 325 4.85 -16.30 -12.13
C LEU A 325 4.11 -15.04 -12.58
N ARG A 326 3.36 -15.12 -13.69
CA ARG A 326 2.48 -14.04 -14.15
C ARG A 326 1.38 -13.75 -13.11
N ARG A 327 0.76 -14.80 -12.51
CA ARG A 327 -0.23 -14.64 -11.43
C ARG A 327 0.37 -13.94 -10.23
N ILE A 328 1.56 -14.33 -9.78
CA ILE A 328 2.25 -13.68 -8.67
C ILE A 328 2.42 -12.18 -8.95
N PHE A 329 2.88 -11.81 -10.15
CA PHE A 329 3.02 -10.40 -10.52
C PHE A 329 1.68 -9.67 -10.57
N TRP A 330 0.72 -10.15 -11.37
CA TRP A 330 -0.53 -9.44 -11.59
C TRP A 330 -1.43 -9.36 -10.36
N ILE A 331 -1.44 -10.39 -9.53
CA ILE A 331 -2.21 -10.36 -8.26
C ILE A 331 -1.57 -9.40 -7.25
N SER A 332 -0.24 -9.38 -7.17
CA SER A 332 0.47 -8.39 -6.34
C SER A 332 0.19 -6.96 -6.84
N TRP A 333 0.27 -6.75 -8.15
CA TRP A 333 -0.05 -5.48 -8.79
C TRP A 333 -1.50 -5.05 -8.53
N ALA A 334 -2.46 -5.97 -8.69
CA ALA A 334 -3.87 -5.69 -8.47
C ALA A 334 -4.15 -5.30 -7.02
N GLY A 335 -3.65 -6.08 -6.06
CA GLY A 335 -3.80 -5.77 -4.63
C GLY A 335 -3.18 -4.44 -4.25
N HIS A 336 -1.98 -4.13 -4.77
CA HIS A 336 -1.30 -2.86 -4.51
C HIS A 336 -2.03 -1.66 -5.11
N ASN A 337 -2.48 -1.75 -6.37
CA ASN A 337 -3.20 -0.66 -7.05
C ASN A 337 -4.55 -0.38 -6.39
N MET A 338 -5.31 -1.44 -6.04
CA MET A 338 -6.59 -1.29 -5.32
C MET A 338 -6.37 -0.57 -3.99
N LEU A 339 -5.40 -1.03 -3.20
CA LEU A 339 -5.10 -0.45 -1.90
C LEU A 339 -4.61 1.01 -2.01
N SER A 340 -3.77 1.32 -2.99
CA SER A 340 -3.30 2.68 -3.24
C SER A 340 -4.45 3.60 -3.64
N TYR A 341 -5.32 3.15 -4.54
CA TYR A 341 -6.43 3.95 -5.05
C TYR A 341 -7.53 4.17 -4.01
N GLU A 342 -7.83 3.17 -3.18
CA GLU A 342 -8.80 3.26 -2.09
C GLU A 342 -8.44 4.36 -1.08
N TYR A 343 -7.14 4.49 -0.77
CA TYR A 343 -6.61 5.44 0.21
C TYR A 343 -5.97 6.68 -0.39
N ASP A 344 -6.18 6.93 -1.68
CA ASP A 344 -5.65 8.08 -2.42
C ASP A 344 -4.13 8.24 -2.29
N ARG A 345 -3.40 7.11 -2.42
CA ARG A 345 -1.95 7.04 -2.35
C ARG A 345 -1.35 6.69 -3.69
N SER A 346 -0.10 7.11 -3.91
CA SER A 346 0.63 6.79 -5.13
C SER A 346 0.95 5.28 -5.19
N PRO A 347 0.64 4.59 -6.30
CA PRO A 347 1.13 3.24 -6.54
C PRO A 347 2.61 3.24 -6.91
N VAL A 348 3.26 2.08 -6.75
CA VAL A 348 4.57 1.81 -7.35
C VAL A 348 4.37 1.62 -8.85
N GLY A 349 5.06 2.40 -9.67
CA GLY A 349 5.00 2.31 -11.14
C GLY A 349 6.26 1.65 -11.70
N PHE A 350 6.10 0.94 -12.82
CA PHE A 350 7.17 0.22 -13.52
C PHE A 350 7.57 0.92 -14.83
N ARG A 351 8.78 0.66 -15.27
CA ARG A 351 9.26 1.11 -16.60
C ARG A 351 9.07 -0.02 -17.61
N GLY A 352 7.92 -0.05 -18.28
CA GLY A 352 7.66 -1.00 -19.37
C GLY A 352 7.28 -2.40 -18.88
N VAL A 353 6.01 -2.58 -18.55
CA VAL A 353 5.47 -3.91 -18.22
C VAL A 353 5.23 -4.68 -19.51
N THR A 354 5.92 -5.82 -19.67
CA THR A 354 5.75 -6.75 -20.79
C THR A 354 5.18 -8.10 -20.36
N CYS A 355 4.97 -8.28 -19.05
CA CYS A 355 4.35 -9.48 -18.47
C CYS A 355 3.00 -9.77 -19.14
N GLN A 356 2.84 -10.98 -19.70
CA GLN A 356 1.62 -11.38 -20.38
C GLN A 356 0.44 -11.52 -19.39
N PRO A 357 -0.80 -11.36 -19.87
CA PRO A 357 -1.99 -11.63 -19.06
C PRO A 357 -1.99 -13.06 -18.53
N ILE A 358 -2.63 -13.25 -17.38
CA ILE A 358 -2.83 -14.57 -16.78
C ILE A 358 -3.92 -15.35 -17.54
N ILE A 359 -3.78 -16.67 -17.56
CA ILE A 359 -4.72 -17.57 -18.22
C ILE A 359 -5.89 -17.86 -17.27
N SER A 360 -7.13 -17.81 -17.76
CA SER A 360 -8.30 -18.21 -16.97
C SER A 360 -8.26 -19.71 -16.70
N ILE A 361 -8.44 -20.10 -15.43
CA ILE A 361 -8.44 -21.50 -14.98
C ILE A 361 -9.75 -21.78 -14.25
N PRO A 362 -10.43 -22.92 -14.54
CA PRO A 362 -11.62 -23.31 -13.82
C PRO A 362 -11.40 -23.34 -12.30
N GLY A 363 -12.29 -22.70 -11.55
CA GLY A 363 -12.22 -22.62 -10.10
C GLY A 363 -11.33 -21.48 -9.56
N SER A 364 -10.67 -20.72 -10.43
CA SER A 364 -9.94 -19.49 -10.09
C SER A 364 -10.69 -18.27 -10.60
N ILE A 365 -10.68 -17.20 -9.83
CA ILE A 365 -11.23 -15.88 -10.23
C ILE A 365 -10.13 -14.82 -10.33
N ALA A 366 -8.87 -15.25 -10.31
CA ALA A 366 -7.70 -14.36 -10.31
C ALA A 366 -7.65 -13.47 -11.55
N ASP A 367 -7.97 -14.02 -12.74
CA ASP A 367 -8.07 -13.28 -13.99
C ASP A 367 -9.16 -12.20 -13.95
N GLN A 368 -10.33 -12.52 -13.42
CA GLN A 368 -11.44 -11.57 -13.26
C GLN A 368 -11.08 -10.47 -12.24
N PHE A 369 -10.40 -10.83 -11.15
CA PHE A 369 -9.93 -9.83 -10.18
C PHE A 369 -8.91 -8.87 -10.81
N VAL A 370 -7.93 -9.37 -11.55
CA VAL A 370 -6.97 -8.52 -12.26
C VAL A 370 -7.66 -7.63 -13.30
N GLN A 371 -8.56 -8.19 -14.11
CA GLN A 371 -9.35 -7.44 -15.09
C GLN A 371 -10.12 -6.28 -14.43
N LEU A 372 -10.75 -6.56 -13.30
CA LEU A 372 -11.49 -5.55 -12.55
C LEU A 372 -10.59 -4.39 -12.07
N ILE A 373 -9.41 -4.72 -11.53
CA ILE A 373 -8.48 -3.70 -11.02
C ILE A 373 -7.81 -2.91 -12.14
N GLN A 374 -7.63 -3.50 -13.32
CA GLN A 374 -7.06 -2.79 -14.47
C GLN A 374 -7.88 -1.59 -14.92
N ILE A 375 -9.16 -1.49 -14.53
CA ILE A 375 -10.02 -0.33 -14.80
C ILE A 375 -9.60 0.89 -13.96
N ILE A 376 -8.93 0.68 -12.82
CA ILE A 376 -8.38 1.77 -12.02
C ILE A 376 -7.31 2.52 -12.82
N PRO A 377 -7.30 3.87 -12.84
CA PRO A 377 -6.25 4.63 -13.49
C PRO A 377 -4.87 4.27 -12.96
N SER A 378 -4.02 3.72 -13.80
CA SER A 378 -2.64 3.39 -13.49
C SER A 378 -1.78 3.46 -14.75
N PRO A 379 -0.54 3.97 -14.67
CA PRO A 379 0.37 4.03 -15.83
C PRO A 379 0.77 2.64 -16.33
N ASP A 380 0.74 1.63 -15.45
CA ASP A 380 1.16 0.26 -15.75
C ASP A 380 -0.02 -0.64 -16.17
N SER A 381 -1.23 -0.10 -16.20
CA SER A 381 -2.41 -0.85 -16.63
C SER A 381 -2.39 -1.05 -18.14
N PRO A 382 -2.60 -2.29 -18.64
CA PRO A 382 -2.83 -2.52 -20.07
C PRO A 382 -4.17 -1.94 -20.55
N PHE A 383 -5.08 -1.61 -19.60
CA PHE A 383 -6.33 -0.94 -19.91
C PHE A 383 -6.09 0.56 -20.01
N GLN A 384 -6.02 1.04 -21.24
CA GLN A 384 -5.89 2.47 -21.53
C GLN A 384 -7.18 2.97 -22.14
N LEU A 385 -7.80 3.94 -21.50
CA LEU A 385 -8.84 4.71 -22.16
C LEU A 385 -8.21 5.57 -23.26
N ASP A 386 -8.94 5.65 -24.37
CA ASP A 386 -8.56 6.54 -25.47
C ASP A 386 -8.35 7.96 -24.89
N LEU A 387 -7.18 8.56 -25.16
CA LEU A 387 -6.78 9.90 -24.65
C LEU A 387 -7.70 11.05 -25.12
N LYS A 388 -8.86 10.72 -25.67
CA LYS A 388 -9.91 11.66 -26.09
C LYS A 388 -10.70 12.28 -24.94
N TYR A 389 -10.46 11.83 -23.67
CA TYR A 389 -11.16 12.38 -22.51
C TYR A 389 -10.34 13.52 -21.89
N PRO A 390 -10.71 14.79 -22.15
CA PRO A 390 -9.89 15.93 -21.74
C PRO A 390 -9.98 16.25 -20.25
N THR A 391 -10.95 15.66 -19.53
CA THR A 391 -11.18 15.96 -18.11
C THR A 391 -11.18 14.69 -17.24
N PRO A 392 -10.69 14.79 -15.99
CA PRO A 392 -10.73 13.65 -15.05
C PRO A 392 -12.14 13.10 -14.81
N SER A 393 -13.17 13.95 -14.85
CA SER A 393 -14.56 13.51 -14.66
C SER A 393 -15.06 12.65 -15.83
N GLN A 394 -14.72 12.99 -17.06
CA GLN A 394 -15.08 12.21 -18.24
C GLN A 394 -14.37 10.85 -18.26
N ASP A 395 -13.09 10.79 -17.86
CA ASP A 395 -12.36 9.54 -17.70
C ASP A 395 -13.05 8.64 -16.66
N LEU A 396 -13.39 9.19 -15.48
CA LEU A 396 -14.07 8.43 -14.42
C LEU A 396 -15.44 7.93 -14.86
N MET A 397 -16.24 8.76 -15.55
CA MET A 397 -17.56 8.35 -16.05
C MET A 397 -17.44 7.24 -17.10
N LYS A 398 -16.44 7.29 -17.98
CA LYS A 398 -16.20 6.23 -18.96
C LYS A 398 -15.78 4.93 -18.28
N ARG A 399 -14.92 5.00 -17.27
CA ARG A 399 -14.55 3.81 -16.47
C ARG A 399 -15.75 3.21 -15.74
N LEU A 400 -16.66 4.02 -15.24
CA LEU A 400 -17.91 3.55 -14.65
C LEU A 400 -18.79 2.83 -15.69
N SER A 401 -18.89 3.33 -16.92
CA SER A 401 -19.64 2.60 -17.96
C SER A 401 -18.99 1.25 -18.32
N VAL A 402 -17.66 1.14 -18.31
CA VAL A 402 -16.97 -0.15 -18.49
C VAL A 402 -17.23 -1.09 -17.31
N LEU A 403 -17.26 -0.57 -16.08
CA LEU A 403 -17.61 -1.37 -14.90
C LEU A 403 -19.04 -1.92 -14.97
N ASP A 404 -19.97 -1.15 -15.53
CA ASP A 404 -21.35 -1.58 -15.68
C ASP A 404 -21.46 -2.83 -16.57
N GLU A 405 -20.69 -2.89 -17.64
CA GLU A 405 -20.64 -4.01 -18.58
C GLU A 405 -20.06 -5.30 -17.96
N LEU A 406 -19.29 -5.20 -16.86
CA LEU A 406 -18.69 -6.35 -16.21
C LEU A 406 -19.66 -7.02 -15.24
N HIS A 407 -19.88 -8.32 -15.43
CA HIS A 407 -20.77 -9.13 -14.60
C HIS A 407 -20.00 -10.20 -13.85
N PHE A 408 -20.16 -10.23 -12.53
CA PHE A 408 -19.52 -11.19 -11.64
C PHE A 408 -20.56 -11.92 -10.82
N THR A 409 -20.25 -13.15 -10.42
CA THR A 409 -21.10 -13.97 -9.55
C THR A 409 -20.45 -14.25 -8.20
N HIS A 410 -19.10 -14.16 -8.13
CA HIS A 410 -18.39 -14.44 -6.91
C HIS A 410 -18.52 -13.28 -5.90
N PRO A 411 -18.91 -13.53 -4.63
CA PRO A 411 -19.16 -12.47 -3.64
C PRO A 411 -18.00 -11.50 -3.46
N PHE A 412 -16.77 -12.00 -3.42
CA PHE A 412 -15.57 -11.15 -3.32
C PHE A 412 -15.46 -10.16 -4.48
N LEU A 413 -15.76 -10.58 -5.72
CA LEU A 413 -15.70 -9.69 -6.89
C LEU A 413 -16.85 -8.68 -6.91
N LEU A 414 -18.04 -9.06 -6.44
CA LEU A 414 -19.19 -8.14 -6.32
C LEU A 414 -18.87 -6.99 -5.34
N VAL A 415 -18.34 -7.34 -4.16
CA VAL A 415 -17.94 -6.33 -3.18
C VAL A 415 -16.79 -5.47 -3.72
N THR A 416 -15.79 -6.08 -4.37
CA THR A 416 -14.65 -5.33 -4.94
C THR A 416 -15.08 -4.41 -6.09
N LYS A 417 -16.02 -4.84 -6.95
CA LYS A 417 -16.61 -3.99 -7.99
C LYS A 417 -17.27 -2.75 -7.37
N ALA A 418 -18.09 -2.96 -6.35
CA ALA A 418 -18.74 -1.87 -5.64
C ALA A 418 -17.72 -0.90 -5.00
N ASP A 419 -16.65 -1.40 -4.38
CA ASP A 419 -15.58 -0.56 -3.82
C ASP A 419 -14.97 0.37 -4.87
N ILE A 420 -14.72 -0.13 -6.09
CA ILE A 420 -14.18 0.68 -7.19
C ILE A 420 -15.22 1.72 -7.64
N VAL A 421 -16.48 1.32 -7.82
CA VAL A 421 -17.59 2.22 -8.15
C VAL A 421 -17.68 3.34 -7.12
N PHE A 422 -17.60 3.01 -5.82
CA PHE A 422 -17.63 3.98 -4.73
C PHE A 422 -16.40 4.90 -4.72
N CYS A 423 -15.22 4.37 -5.05
CA CYS A 423 -14.00 5.18 -5.21
C CYS A 423 -14.16 6.21 -6.33
N PHE A 424 -14.75 5.81 -7.47
CA PHE A 424 -15.00 6.74 -8.58
C PHE A 424 -16.09 7.75 -8.23
N TYR A 425 -17.18 7.31 -7.60
CA TYR A 425 -18.23 8.22 -7.14
C TYR A 425 -17.70 9.28 -6.18
N ARG A 426 -16.90 8.91 -5.16
CA ARG A 426 -16.32 9.88 -4.22
C ARG A 426 -15.47 10.94 -4.93
N ARG A 427 -14.68 10.55 -5.95
CA ARG A 427 -13.87 11.48 -6.74
C ARG A 427 -14.75 12.41 -7.59
N LEU A 428 -15.79 11.88 -8.22
CA LEU A 428 -16.77 12.71 -8.95
C LEU A 428 -17.49 13.68 -8.02
N TYR A 429 -17.86 13.24 -6.83
CA TYR A 429 -18.49 14.07 -5.80
C TYR A 429 -17.57 15.23 -5.37
N GLN A 430 -16.28 14.97 -5.16
CA GLN A 430 -15.29 16.00 -4.84
C GLN A 430 -15.09 17.01 -5.98
N LEU A 431 -15.17 16.56 -7.23
CA LEU A 431 -15.10 17.45 -8.41
C LEU A 431 -16.34 18.31 -8.58
N LYS A 432 -17.39 18.11 -7.77
CA LYS A 432 -18.66 18.86 -7.82
C LYS A 432 -19.30 18.87 -9.21
N VAL A 433 -19.13 17.81 -9.97
CA VAL A 433 -19.75 17.64 -11.28
C VAL A 433 -21.15 17.04 -11.13
N ARG A 434 -22.04 17.38 -12.06
CA ARG A 434 -23.35 16.73 -12.13
C ARG A 434 -23.16 15.27 -12.53
N ILE A 435 -23.60 14.35 -11.68
CA ILE A 435 -23.53 12.91 -11.92
C ILE A 435 -24.80 12.50 -12.68
N PRO A 436 -24.69 11.81 -13.84
CA PRO A 436 -25.82 11.33 -14.61
C PRO A 436 -26.65 10.31 -13.84
N GLU A 437 -27.94 10.22 -14.15
CA GLU A 437 -28.88 9.29 -13.49
C GLU A 437 -28.50 7.83 -13.68
N ASP A 438 -28.03 7.46 -14.87
CA ASP A 438 -27.51 6.10 -15.15
C ASP A 438 -26.32 5.76 -14.25
N THR A 439 -25.42 6.71 -14.00
CA THR A 439 -24.30 6.51 -13.07
C THR A 439 -24.78 6.35 -11.63
N VAL A 440 -25.79 7.12 -11.21
CA VAL A 440 -26.41 6.98 -9.88
C VAL A 440 -27.04 5.60 -9.76
N LYS A 441 -27.75 5.15 -10.79
CA LYS A 441 -28.35 3.80 -10.83
C LYS A 441 -27.27 2.72 -10.69
N LEU A 442 -26.18 2.79 -11.44
CA LEU A 442 -25.06 1.84 -11.33
C LEU A 442 -24.49 1.81 -9.90
N VAL A 443 -24.35 2.97 -9.24
CA VAL A 443 -23.88 3.06 -7.84
C VAL A 443 -24.85 2.34 -6.90
N ILE A 444 -26.15 2.53 -7.08
CA ILE A 444 -27.18 1.90 -6.25
C ILE A 444 -27.21 0.39 -6.50
N ASP A 445 -27.23 -0.06 -7.75
CA ASP A 445 -27.27 -1.48 -8.11
C ASP A 445 -26.03 -2.22 -7.60
N SER A 446 -24.83 -1.63 -7.79
CA SER A 446 -23.58 -2.17 -7.26
C SER A 446 -23.58 -2.24 -5.73
N GLY A 447 -24.14 -1.22 -5.07
CA GLY A 447 -24.24 -1.16 -3.61
C GLY A 447 -25.18 -2.23 -3.06
N ASN A 448 -26.34 -2.44 -3.67
CA ASN A 448 -27.27 -3.49 -3.26
C ASN A 448 -26.64 -4.88 -3.40
N ALA A 449 -25.97 -5.15 -4.54
CA ALA A 449 -25.26 -6.40 -4.75
C ALA A 449 -24.13 -6.60 -3.72
N ALA A 450 -23.44 -5.52 -3.34
CA ALA A 450 -22.39 -5.57 -2.33
C ALA A 450 -22.93 -5.87 -0.92
N VAL A 451 -24.10 -5.34 -0.55
CA VAL A 451 -24.74 -5.65 0.75
C VAL A 451 -25.02 -7.14 0.85
N GLU A 452 -25.66 -7.73 -0.16
CA GLU A 452 -25.99 -9.16 -0.19
C GLU A 452 -24.73 -10.02 -0.16
N ALA A 453 -23.72 -9.68 -0.96
CA ALA A 453 -22.45 -10.40 -1.02
C ALA A 453 -21.66 -10.28 0.31
N ALA A 454 -21.66 -9.12 0.95
CA ALA A 454 -21.02 -8.90 2.24
C ALA A 454 -21.68 -9.71 3.37
N GLU A 455 -23.01 -9.77 3.41
CA GLU A 455 -23.75 -10.60 4.36
C GLU A 455 -23.43 -12.08 4.15
N GLN A 456 -23.39 -12.55 2.90
CA GLN A 456 -23.01 -13.93 2.59
C GLN A 456 -21.59 -14.26 3.06
N GLN A 457 -20.61 -13.37 2.81
CA GLN A 457 -19.23 -13.55 3.27
C GLN A 457 -19.15 -13.56 4.80
N ALA A 458 -19.88 -12.66 5.47
CA ALA A 458 -19.90 -12.60 6.94
C ALA A 458 -20.46 -13.87 7.59
N ILE A 459 -21.53 -14.44 7.02
CA ILE A 459 -22.11 -15.73 7.47
C ILE A 459 -21.11 -16.87 7.31
N GLN A 460 -20.26 -16.83 6.28
CA GLN A 460 -19.20 -17.81 6.04
C GLN A 460 -17.93 -17.57 6.87
N GLY A 461 -17.91 -16.55 7.72
CA GLY A 461 -16.74 -16.19 8.51
C GLY A 461 -15.61 -15.49 7.73
N GLN A 462 -15.89 -15.09 6.48
CA GLN A 462 -14.92 -14.40 5.61
C GLN A 462 -14.95 -12.89 5.90
N LEU A 463 -14.44 -12.51 7.07
CA LEU A 463 -14.50 -11.13 7.58
C LEU A 463 -13.35 -10.28 7.03
N PHE A 464 -13.31 -10.09 5.73
CA PHE A 464 -12.37 -9.18 5.08
C PHE A 464 -12.74 -7.72 5.35
N TRP A 465 -11.76 -6.83 5.17
CA TRP A 465 -11.92 -5.38 5.39
C TRP A 465 -13.07 -4.75 4.59
N ASN A 466 -13.29 -5.24 3.36
CA ASN A 466 -14.30 -4.70 2.46
C ASN A 466 -15.72 -5.15 2.82
N VAL A 467 -15.91 -6.22 3.57
CA VAL A 467 -17.22 -6.69 4.00
C VAL A 467 -17.98 -5.60 4.76
N ILE A 468 -17.36 -5.00 5.79
CA ILE A 468 -17.98 -3.88 6.51
C ILE A 468 -17.76 -2.55 5.77
N GLY A 469 -16.59 -2.37 5.14
CA GLY A 469 -16.20 -1.13 4.47
C GLY A 469 -17.14 -0.76 3.35
N SER A 470 -17.48 -1.68 2.47
CA SER A 470 -18.36 -1.43 1.32
C SER A 470 -19.78 -1.07 1.75
N VAL A 471 -20.36 -1.80 2.70
CA VAL A 471 -21.73 -1.52 3.19
C VAL A 471 -21.80 -0.16 3.88
N PHE A 472 -20.78 0.20 4.67
CA PHE A 472 -20.69 1.51 5.30
C PHE A 472 -20.52 2.63 4.25
N GLN A 473 -19.61 2.47 3.28
CA GLN A 473 -19.42 3.43 2.19
C GLN A 473 -20.68 3.60 1.35
N TYR A 474 -21.37 2.50 1.04
CA TYR A 474 -22.65 2.56 0.33
C TYR A 474 -23.68 3.38 1.09
N THR A 475 -23.83 3.15 2.40
CA THR A 475 -24.75 3.92 3.24
C THR A 475 -24.44 5.42 3.21
N CYS A 476 -23.16 5.79 3.31
CA CYS A 476 -22.71 7.18 3.21
C CYS A 476 -23.01 7.80 1.82
N ILE A 477 -22.80 7.01 0.75
CA ILE A 477 -23.05 7.48 -0.62
C ILE A 477 -24.53 7.68 -0.88
N LEU A 478 -25.41 6.80 -0.40
CA LEU A 478 -26.85 6.99 -0.50
C LEU A 478 -27.31 8.30 0.15
N LEU A 479 -26.76 8.63 1.33
CA LEU A 479 -27.00 9.90 2.00
C LEU A 479 -26.45 11.11 1.22
N ALA A 480 -25.32 10.94 0.52
CA ALA A 480 -24.71 12.00 -0.29
C ALA A 480 -25.45 12.24 -1.62
N ILE A 481 -26.04 11.19 -2.22
CA ILE A 481 -26.88 11.30 -3.42
C ILE A 481 -28.15 12.13 -3.11
N ASP A 482 -28.74 11.91 -1.95
CA ASP A 482 -29.87 12.68 -1.38
C ASP A 482 -31.08 12.81 -2.31
N THR A 483 -31.40 11.75 -3.05
CA THR A 483 -32.58 11.65 -3.92
C THR A 483 -33.63 10.68 -3.35
N PRO A 484 -34.92 10.76 -3.73
CA PRO A 484 -35.92 9.77 -3.32
C PRO A 484 -35.53 8.33 -3.69
N ALA A 485 -34.95 8.14 -4.88
CA ALA A 485 -34.45 6.83 -5.33
C ALA A 485 -33.38 6.28 -4.37
N ALA A 486 -32.35 7.07 -4.03
CA ALA A 486 -31.32 6.65 -3.08
C ALA A 486 -31.89 6.40 -1.67
N SER A 487 -32.82 7.25 -1.22
CA SER A 487 -33.44 7.12 0.11
C SER A 487 -34.23 5.83 0.27
N ALA A 488 -34.82 5.30 -0.80
CA ALA A 488 -35.52 4.01 -0.79
C ALA A 488 -34.60 2.82 -0.42
N HIS A 489 -33.29 2.92 -0.65
CA HIS A 489 -32.31 1.87 -0.37
C HIS A 489 -31.61 2.01 0.99
N LEU A 490 -31.80 3.12 1.71
CA LEU A 490 -31.20 3.34 3.02
C LEU A 490 -31.60 2.25 4.03
N GLY A 491 -32.86 1.82 4.03
CA GLY A 491 -33.33 0.76 4.92
C GLY A 491 -32.57 -0.55 4.73
N THR A 492 -32.31 -0.94 3.50
CA THR A 492 -31.53 -2.15 3.15
C THR A 492 -30.07 -2.01 3.60
N ALA A 493 -29.44 -0.85 3.33
CA ALA A 493 -28.06 -0.60 3.72
C ALA A 493 -27.86 -0.62 5.25
N PHE A 494 -28.77 0.02 6.01
CA PHE A 494 -28.75 0.00 7.48
C PHE A 494 -28.96 -1.40 8.05
N LYS A 495 -29.92 -2.16 7.48
CA LYS A 495 -30.14 -3.56 7.87
C LYS A 495 -28.90 -4.41 7.62
N GLY A 496 -28.22 -4.20 6.48
CA GLY A 496 -26.93 -4.83 6.19
C GLY A 496 -25.89 -4.53 7.26
N LEU A 497 -25.70 -3.26 7.65
CA LEU A 497 -24.78 -2.89 8.74
C LEU A 497 -25.16 -3.56 10.07
N GLU A 498 -26.44 -3.61 10.42
CA GLU A 498 -26.91 -4.28 11.63
C GLU A 498 -26.64 -5.80 11.60
N ASN A 499 -26.83 -6.44 10.45
CA ASN A 499 -26.54 -7.86 10.28
C ASN A 499 -25.03 -8.13 10.37
N LEU A 500 -24.17 -7.25 9.84
CA LEU A 500 -22.73 -7.37 10.00
C LEU A 500 -22.28 -7.20 11.46
N VAL A 501 -22.91 -6.30 12.24
CA VAL A 501 -22.68 -6.19 13.68
C VAL A 501 -23.05 -7.49 14.39
N LYS A 502 -24.17 -8.13 14.02
CA LYS A 502 -24.56 -9.42 14.59
C LYS A 502 -23.61 -10.56 14.24
N ALA A 503 -23.08 -10.57 13.00
CA ALA A 503 -22.13 -11.57 12.53
C ALA A 503 -20.75 -11.43 13.18
N ALA A 504 -20.30 -10.17 13.41
CA ALA A 504 -19.01 -9.87 14.00
C ALA A 504 -19.11 -8.60 14.85
N ASP A 505 -19.41 -8.77 16.14
CA ASP A 505 -19.53 -7.67 17.10
C ASP A 505 -18.15 -7.14 17.50
N THR A 506 -17.61 -6.26 16.68
CA THR A 506 -16.32 -5.61 16.93
C THR A 506 -16.52 -4.10 17.19
N ARG A 507 -15.48 -3.44 17.70
CA ARG A 507 -15.48 -1.99 17.82
C ARG A 507 -15.74 -1.34 16.46
N LEU A 508 -15.07 -1.79 15.40
CA LEU A 508 -15.19 -1.24 14.05
C LEU A 508 -16.63 -1.32 13.53
N THR A 509 -17.30 -2.48 13.64
CA THR A 509 -18.65 -2.65 13.13
C THR A 509 -19.66 -1.79 13.90
N ARG A 510 -19.52 -1.66 15.23
CA ARG A 510 -20.33 -0.77 16.05
C ARG A 510 -20.11 0.70 15.72
N GLU A 511 -18.86 1.13 15.54
CA GLU A 511 -18.52 2.50 15.11
C GLU A 511 -19.10 2.83 13.74
N ALA A 512 -18.97 1.93 12.76
CA ALA A 512 -19.55 2.11 11.43
C ALA A 512 -21.06 2.33 11.50
N LEU A 513 -21.79 1.49 12.23
CA LEU A 513 -23.24 1.62 12.41
C LEU A 513 -23.61 2.91 13.15
N SER A 514 -22.88 3.25 14.21
CA SER A 514 -23.10 4.48 14.99
C SER A 514 -22.89 5.73 14.14
N MET A 515 -21.80 5.78 13.36
CA MET A 515 -21.51 6.88 12.45
C MET A 515 -22.55 7.01 11.35
N ALA A 516 -22.99 5.89 10.76
CA ALA A 516 -24.06 5.89 9.76
C ALA A 516 -25.37 6.47 10.33
N ARG A 517 -25.74 6.06 11.57
CA ARG A 517 -26.92 6.60 12.27
C ARG A 517 -26.80 8.09 12.54
N HIS A 518 -25.62 8.55 12.95
CA HIS A 518 -25.35 9.98 13.16
C HIS A 518 -25.53 10.77 11.85
N LEU A 519 -24.94 10.32 10.75
CA LEU A 519 -25.08 10.95 9.44
C LEU A 519 -26.54 10.98 8.95
N LEU A 520 -27.29 9.91 9.21
CA LEU A 520 -28.74 9.90 8.92
C LEU A 520 -29.47 10.96 9.75
N GLY A 521 -29.14 11.11 11.03
CA GLY A 521 -29.71 12.16 11.89
C GLY A 521 -29.47 13.57 11.36
N LEU A 522 -28.23 13.84 10.89
CA LEU A 522 -27.89 15.12 10.26
C LEU A 522 -28.68 15.35 8.95
N ASN A 523 -28.79 14.31 8.10
CA ASN A 523 -29.57 14.40 6.87
C ASN A 523 -31.06 14.65 7.15
N MET A 524 -31.63 13.95 8.15
CA MET A 524 -33.03 14.18 8.58
C MET A 524 -33.25 15.60 9.10
N THR A 525 -32.31 16.13 9.87
CA THR A 525 -32.39 17.52 10.39
C THR A 525 -32.35 18.52 9.23
N LYS A 526 -31.43 18.31 8.27
CA LYS A 526 -31.37 19.13 7.04
C LYS A 526 -32.73 19.14 6.31
N LYS A 527 -33.31 17.96 6.07
CA LYS A 527 -34.60 17.83 5.36
C LYS A 527 -35.77 18.46 6.13
N ARG A 528 -35.78 18.33 7.45
CA ARG A 528 -36.81 19.02 8.28
C ARG A 528 -36.69 20.53 8.16
N ASN A 529 -35.49 21.09 8.19
CA ASN A 529 -35.28 22.52 8.01
C ASN A 529 -35.68 22.97 6.60
N GLU A 530 -35.33 22.22 5.56
CA GLU A 530 -35.77 22.50 4.18
C GLU A 530 -37.29 22.50 4.07
N LEU A 531 -37.96 21.51 4.67
CA LEU A 531 -39.44 21.45 4.69
C LEU A 531 -40.03 22.62 5.44
N ALA A 532 -39.51 22.97 6.62
CA ALA A 532 -39.98 24.11 7.40
C ALA A 532 -39.82 25.44 6.64
N HIS A 533 -38.76 25.61 5.85
CA HIS A 533 -38.61 26.77 4.96
C HIS A 533 -39.66 26.77 3.85
N LEU A 534 -39.97 25.64 3.24
CA LEU A 534 -41.03 25.55 2.22
C LEU A 534 -42.42 25.83 2.81
N GLU A 535 -42.72 25.30 3.99
CA GLU A 535 -43.95 25.56 4.74
C GLU A 535 -44.08 27.05 5.10
N ALA A 536 -42.99 27.73 5.48
CA ALA A 536 -42.96 29.15 5.74
C ALA A 536 -43.24 29.98 4.47
N VAL A 537 -42.73 29.55 3.31
CA VAL A 537 -43.07 30.20 2.01
C VAL A 537 -44.55 30.01 1.66
N GLU A 538 -45.08 28.80 1.83
CA GLU A 538 -46.49 28.50 1.60
C GLU A 538 -47.39 29.31 2.52
N ALA A 539 -47.01 29.50 3.78
CA ALA A 539 -47.72 30.33 4.75
C ALA A 539 -47.61 31.85 4.49
N GLY A 540 -46.89 32.28 3.45
CA GLY A 540 -46.76 33.71 3.06
C GLY A 540 -45.80 34.54 3.91
N TYR A 541 -44.91 33.89 4.67
CA TYR A 541 -43.86 34.59 5.41
C TYR A 541 -42.74 35.00 4.46
N THR A 542 -42.45 36.29 4.38
CA THR A 542 -41.31 36.83 3.62
C THR A 542 -40.00 36.54 4.36
N PHE A 543 -39.03 36.01 3.64
CA PHE A 543 -37.72 35.50 4.09
C PHE A 543 -36.76 36.55 4.70
N PHE A 544 -37.18 37.58 5.34
CA PHE A 544 -36.28 38.66 5.79
C PHE A 544 -35.83 38.60 7.27
N GLN A 545 -36.20 37.56 8.01
CA GLN A 545 -35.60 37.35 9.35
C GLN A 545 -35.38 35.84 9.58
N ALA A 546 -34.16 35.41 9.48
CA ALA A 546 -33.78 34.12 10.03
C ALA A 546 -33.97 34.17 11.56
N PRO A 547 -34.80 33.28 12.16
CA PRO A 547 -34.85 33.21 13.62
C PRO A 547 -33.49 32.75 14.13
N PRO A 548 -33.03 33.24 15.30
CA PRO A 548 -31.83 32.71 15.92
C PRO A 548 -32.02 31.21 16.12
N ILE A 549 -31.00 30.45 15.78
CA ILE A 549 -30.92 28.99 16.00
C ILE A 549 -31.08 28.79 17.51
N SER A 550 -32.30 28.45 17.97
CA SER A 550 -32.50 27.99 19.33
C SER A 550 -31.83 26.61 19.40
N GLU A 551 -30.79 26.54 20.21
CA GLU A 551 -30.15 25.31 20.60
C GLU A 551 -31.22 24.31 21.04
N VAL A 552 -31.53 23.35 20.17
CA VAL A 552 -32.28 22.16 20.57
C VAL A 552 -31.35 21.33 21.44
N ASN A 553 -31.58 21.46 22.72
CA ASN A 553 -30.90 20.67 23.74
C ASN A 553 -31.31 19.19 23.59
N THR A 554 -30.77 18.50 22.58
CA THR A 554 -30.78 17.06 22.54
C THR A 554 -29.56 16.62 23.34
N SER A 555 -29.80 16.19 24.57
CA SER A 555 -28.82 15.45 25.35
C SER A 555 -28.52 14.12 24.64
N VAL A 556 -27.72 14.21 23.58
CA VAL A 556 -26.96 13.10 23.05
C VAL A 556 -25.79 12.92 24.01
N PRO A 557 -25.51 11.72 24.55
CA PRO A 557 -24.30 11.53 25.34
C PRO A 557 -23.13 12.07 24.51
N ASP A 558 -22.35 12.97 25.13
CA ASP A 558 -21.09 13.48 24.57
C ASP A 558 -20.21 12.28 24.25
N ILE A 559 -20.30 11.80 23.02
CA ILE A 559 -19.27 10.98 22.43
C ILE A 559 -18.26 12.01 21.95
N ASP A 560 -17.18 12.10 22.71
CA ASP A 560 -16.03 12.94 22.44
C ASP A 560 -15.50 12.65 21.02
N TRP A 561 -15.91 13.48 20.04
CA TRP A 561 -15.57 13.37 18.61
C TRP A 561 -14.26 14.09 18.28
N GLU A 562 -13.52 14.56 19.30
CA GLU A 562 -12.11 14.88 19.06
C GLU A 562 -11.43 13.58 18.63
N LEU A 563 -11.50 13.32 17.33
CA LEU A 563 -10.62 12.40 16.65
C LEU A 563 -9.20 12.88 16.93
N ASP A 564 -8.66 12.41 18.05
CA ASP A 564 -7.25 12.56 18.36
C ASP A 564 -6.49 11.79 17.29
N TRP A 565 -6.14 12.52 16.23
CA TRP A 565 -5.31 12.03 15.14
C TRP A 565 -3.97 11.51 15.65
N ASP A 566 -3.53 11.95 16.84
CA ASP A 566 -2.34 11.46 17.50
C ASP A 566 -2.58 10.05 18.08
N GLN A 567 -3.78 9.71 18.57
CA GLN A 567 -4.14 8.34 18.93
C GLN A 567 -4.21 7.40 17.71
N PHE A 568 -4.50 7.94 16.53
CA PHE A 568 -4.46 7.15 15.29
C PHE A 568 -3.04 6.75 14.88
N PHE A 569 -2.02 7.44 15.39
CA PHE A 569 -0.59 7.21 15.11
C PHE A 569 0.18 6.57 16.28
N ILE A 570 -0.45 6.43 17.47
CA ILE A 570 0.18 5.73 18.60
C ILE A 570 -0.04 4.23 18.42
N GLU A 571 1.05 3.51 18.29
CA GLU A 571 1.07 2.05 18.13
C GLU A 571 0.43 1.33 19.32
N PRO A 572 -0.44 0.32 19.11
CA PRO A 572 -0.93 -0.53 20.18
C PRO A 572 0.15 -1.48 20.76
N TYR A 573 1.39 -1.42 20.28
CA TYR A 573 2.49 -2.30 20.71
C TYR A 573 3.13 -1.93 22.04
N LEU A 574 2.94 -0.70 22.57
CA LEU A 574 3.52 -0.30 23.84
C LEU A 574 2.68 -0.72 25.06
N SER A 575 1.42 -1.12 24.89
CA SER A 575 0.58 -1.56 26.00
C SER A 575 0.71 -3.05 26.34
N MET A 576 1.40 -3.85 25.52
CA MET A 576 1.64 -5.28 25.81
C MET A 576 2.98 -5.58 26.50
N LEU A 577 3.82 -4.56 26.73
CA LEU A 577 5.09 -4.73 27.44
C LEU A 577 5.04 -4.31 28.94
N GLY A 578 3.86 -4.06 29.48
CA GLY A 578 3.69 -3.45 30.80
C GLY A 578 2.93 -4.25 31.85
N HIS A 579 2.77 -5.57 31.75
CA HIS A 579 2.31 -6.38 32.87
C HIS A 579 2.94 -7.77 32.76
N ASP A 580 4.05 -7.95 33.44
CA ASP A 580 4.44 -9.08 34.24
C ASP A 580 5.93 -9.03 34.57
N VAL A 581 6.30 -8.18 35.53
CA VAL A 581 7.45 -8.42 36.39
C VAL A 581 7.00 -8.01 37.80
N GLN A 582 6.37 -8.91 38.52
CA GLN A 582 6.41 -8.96 39.99
C GLN A 582 6.78 -10.38 40.39
N LEU A 583 8.06 -10.47 40.86
CA LEU A 583 8.70 -11.51 41.70
C LEU A 583 8.81 -12.91 41.12
#